data_4b23b0a00e76aa2e980433d7e4e53ca0
#
_entry.id   4b23b0a00e76aa2e980433d7e4e53ca0
#
_cell.length_a   1.000
_cell.length_b   1.000
_cell.length_c   1.000
_cell.angle_alpha   90.00
_cell.angle_beta   90.00
_cell.angle_gamma   90.00
#
_symmetry.space_group_name_H-M   'P 1'
#
loop_
_entity.id
_entity.type
_entity.pdbx_description
1 polymer ?
#
loop_
_entity_poly.entity_id
_entity_poly.type
_entity_poly.pdbx_seq_one_letter_code
_entity_poly.pdbx_strand_id
1 'polypeptide(L)'
;MSNWTSEQQTAIYERNCNLLVSAAAGSGKTAVLVERIVSRVFDERNPVDIDRIVIVTFTKSAAGEMKERLTKRFEDILKADCGNRRAIRQIALINHAKITTIDSFCSYILKNYYNTIGYEPSYRIADKGETEL
;
A
#
# COMPACT_ATOMS: atom_id res chain seq x y z
N MET A 1 -18.69 13.28 -6.18
CA MET A 1 -18.42 12.61 -4.87
C MET A 1 -18.78 11.15 -5.03
N SER A 2 -17.87 10.22 -4.74
CA SER A 2 -18.18 8.80 -4.80
C SER A 2 -19.17 8.46 -3.69
N ASN A 3 -20.35 7.93 -4.05
CA ASN A 3 -21.33 7.48 -3.06
C ASN A 3 -20.87 6.13 -2.48
N TRP A 4 -20.10 6.18 -1.39
CA TRP A 4 -19.70 4.99 -0.65
C TRP A 4 -20.87 4.46 0.20
N THR A 5 -21.03 3.14 0.27
CA THR A 5 -21.98 2.52 1.22
C THR A 5 -21.47 2.70 2.67
N SER A 6 -22.34 2.45 3.65
CA SER A 6 -21.96 2.54 5.08
C SER A 6 -20.79 1.63 5.44
N GLU A 7 -20.79 0.39 4.93
CA GLU A 7 -19.71 -0.57 5.13
C GLU A 7 -18.40 -0.12 4.45
N GLN A 8 -18.49 0.45 3.25
CA GLN A 8 -17.34 1.01 2.56
C GLN A 8 -16.78 2.21 3.31
N GLN A 9 -17.62 3.10 3.82
CA GLN A 9 -17.20 4.23 4.67
C GLN A 9 -16.49 3.75 5.93
N THR A 10 -17.03 2.75 6.62
CA THR A 10 -16.38 2.12 7.75
C THR A 10 -15.00 1.59 7.36
N ALA A 11 -14.90 0.85 6.25
CA ALA A 11 -13.63 0.33 5.76
C ALA A 11 -12.62 1.43 5.39
N ILE A 12 -13.07 2.60 4.92
CA ILE A 12 -12.22 3.73 4.57
C ILE A 12 -11.72 4.47 5.82
N TYR A 13 -12.57 4.72 6.79
CA TYR A 13 -12.30 5.67 7.88
C TYR A 13 -11.97 5.03 9.22
N GLU A 14 -12.26 3.73 9.44
CA GLU A 14 -11.92 3.05 10.69
C GLU A 14 -10.40 3.05 10.94
N ARG A 15 -10.00 3.37 12.19
CA ARG A 15 -8.60 3.54 12.61
C ARG A 15 -8.30 2.75 13.88
N ASN A 16 -7.02 2.53 14.15
CA ASN A 16 -6.49 1.94 15.38
C ASN A 16 -7.02 0.53 15.69
N CYS A 17 -7.43 -0.21 14.65
CA CYS A 17 -7.86 -1.60 14.74
C CYS A 17 -7.34 -2.42 13.56
N ASN A 18 -7.32 -3.74 13.73
CA ASN A 18 -7.16 -4.67 12.63
C ASN A 18 -8.51 -4.79 11.90
N LEU A 19 -8.52 -4.51 10.60
CA LEU A 19 -9.73 -4.56 9.79
C LEU A 19 -9.62 -5.68 8.77
N LEU A 20 -10.56 -6.63 8.81
CA LEU A 20 -10.75 -7.63 7.78
C LEU A 20 -11.95 -7.24 6.91
N VAL A 21 -11.70 -7.07 5.60
CA VAL A 21 -12.75 -6.72 4.64
C VAL A 21 -13.02 -7.94 3.76
N SER A 22 -14.19 -8.54 3.93
CA SER A 22 -14.71 -9.61 3.06
C SER A 22 -15.74 -9.02 2.11
N ALA A 23 -15.53 -9.23 0.81
CA ALA A 23 -16.43 -8.69 -0.21
C ALA A 23 -16.32 -9.48 -1.51
N ALA A 24 -17.43 -9.61 -2.25
CA ALA A 24 -17.49 -10.32 -3.53
C ALA A 24 -16.59 -9.68 -4.59
N ALA A 25 -16.28 -10.41 -5.66
CA ALA A 25 -15.61 -9.85 -6.82
C ALA A 25 -16.45 -8.69 -7.40
N GLY A 26 -15.80 -7.62 -7.83
CA GLY A 26 -16.49 -6.43 -8.38
C GLY A 26 -17.09 -5.46 -7.36
N SER A 27 -17.03 -5.75 -6.05
CA SER A 27 -17.59 -4.89 -4.98
C SER A 27 -16.81 -3.59 -4.72
N GLY A 28 -15.79 -3.29 -5.52
CA GLY A 28 -14.99 -2.07 -5.35
C GLY A 28 -13.89 -2.14 -4.28
N LYS A 29 -13.48 -3.34 -3.84
CA LYS A 29 -12.42 -3.52 -2.80
C LYS A 29 -11.17 -2.66 -3.04
N THR A 30 -10.67 -2.68 -4.27
CA THR A 30 -9.47 -1.90 -4.63
C THR A 30 -9.71 -0.39 -4.51
N ALA A 31 -10.89 0.08 -4.93
CA ALA A 31 -11.26 1.49 -4.82
C ALA A 31 -11.37 1.93 -3.34
N VAL A 32 -11.99 1.11 -2.50
CA VAL A 32 -12.08 1.32 -1.05
C VAL A 32 -10.68 1.36 -0.42
N LEU A 33 -9.78 0.45 -0.81
CA LEU A 33 -8.41 0.42 -0.29
C LEU A 33 -7.62 1.67 -0.71
N VAL A 34 -7.73 2.09 -1.98
CA VAL A 34 -7.11 3.33 -2.47
C VAL A 34 -7.61 4.52 -1.66
N GLU A 35 -8.94 4.65 -1.47
CA GLU A 35 -9.51 5.77 -0.72
C GLU A 35 -9.12 5.73 0.77
N ARG A 36 -9.03 4.55 1.39
CA ARG A 36 -8.51 4.37 2.75
C ARG A 36 -7.08 4.91 2.87
N ILE A 37 -6.21 4.58 1.91
CA ILE A 37 -4.82 5.05 1.90
C ILE A 37 -4.78 6.57 1.70
N VAL A 38 -5.54 7.10 0.74
CA VAL A 38 -5.64 8.53 0.49
C VAL A 38 -6.14 9.27 1.73
N SER A 39 -7.22 8.79 2.36
CA SER A 39 -7.75 9.38 3.59
C SER A 39 -6.75 9.34 4.75
N ARG A 40 -5.84 8.34 4.78
CA ARG A 40 -4.78 8.26 5.79
C ARG A 40 -3.62 9.22 5.49
N VAL A 41 -3.27 9.33 4.23
CA VAL A 41 -2.20 10.22 3.76
C VAL A 41 -2.58 11.70 3.93
N PHE A 42 -3.86 12.05 3.71
CA PHE A 42 -4.36 13.42 3.81
C PHE A 42 -5.16 13.68 5.10
N ASP A 43 -4.99 12.84 6.12
CA ASP A 43 -5.62 13.07 7.42
C ASP A 43 -5.14 14.39 8.03
N GLU A 44 -6.08 15.26 8.42
CA GLU A 44 -5.75 16.60 8.93
C GLU A 44 -5.08 16.56 10.30
N ARG A 45 -5.41 15.55 11.14
CA ARG A 45 -4.94 15.46 12.52
C ARG A 45 -3.65 14.66 12.65
N ASN A 46 -3.53 13.57 11.88
CA ASN A 46 -2.40 12.65 11.98
C ASN A 46 -2.04 12.07 10.61
N PRO A 47 -1.53 12.91 9.69
CA PRO A 47 -1.18 12.47 8.34
C PRO A 47 0.03 11.53 8.35
N VAL A 48 -0.01 10.50 7.51
CA VAL A 48 1.09 9.55 7.31
C VAL A 48 1.61 9.67 5.89
N ASP A 49 2.92 9.78 5.69
CA ASP A 49 3.50 9.81 4.35
C ASP A 49 3.38 8.43 3.70
N ILE A 50 3.19 8.41 2.38
CA ILE A 50 2.95 7.17 1.62
C ILE A 50 4.12 6.18 1.71
N ASP A 51 5.35 6.65 1.85
CA ASP A 51 6.54 5.83 2.02
C ASP A 51 6.63 5.14 3.39
N ARG A 52 5.78 5.52 4.34
CA ARG A 52 5.62 4.90 5.66
C ARG A 52 4.48 3.88 5.72
N ILE A 53 3.80 3.65 4.60
CA ILE A 53 2.73 2.66 4.46
C ILE A 53 3.26 1.48 3.65
N VAL A 54 3.03 0.27 4.14
CA VAL A 54 3.34 -0.96 3.41
C VAL A 54 2.07 -1.48 2.77
N ILE A 55 2.10 -1.69 1.46
CA ILE A 55 0.99 -2.24 0.68
C ILE A 55 1.50 -3.48 -0.03
N VAL A 56 0.92 -4.63 0.29
CA VAL A 56 1.32 -5.90 -0.30
C VAL A 56 0.19 -6.52 -1.12
N THR A 57 0.56 -7.15 -2.22
CA THR A 57 -0.34 -7.82 -3.14
C THR A 57 0.19 -9.22 -3.47
N PHE A 58 -0.61 -10.03 -4.16
CA PHE A 58 -0.16 -11.35 -4.62
C PHE A 58 0.62 -11.29 -5.94
N THR A 59 0.38 -10.29 -6.79
CA THR A 59 1.01 -10.19 -8.11
C THR A 59 1.68 -8.85 -8.32
N LYS A 60 2.75 -8.85 -9.13
CA LYS A 60 3.44 -7.62 -9.54
C LYS A 60 2.52 -6.66 -10.30
N SER A 61 1.62 -7.21 -11.13
CA SER A 61 0.62 -6.43 -11.88
C SER A 61 -0.31 -5.69 -10.93
N ALA A 62 -0.85 -6.36 -9.89
CA ALA A 62 -1.72 -5.71 -8.90
C ALA A 62 -0.98 -4.64 -8.08
N ALA A 63 0.31 -4.85 -7.78
CA ALA A 63 1.12 -3.83 -7.13
C ALA A 63 1.32 -2.60 -8.01
N GLY A 64 1.61 -2.80 -9.32
CA GLY A 64 1.71 -1.73 -10.31
C GLY A 64 0.42 -0.95 -10.43
N GLU A 65 -0.71 -1.64 -10.62
CA GLU A 65 -2.05 -1.01 -10.69
C GLU A 65 -2.37 -0.19 -9.44
N MET A 66 -2.05 -0.71 -8.26
CA MET A 66 -2.25 0.01 -7.00
C MET A 66 -1.44 1.32 -6.97
N LYS A 67 -0.18 1.27 -7.39
CA LYS A 67 0.69 2.44 -7.47
C LYS A 67 0.16 3.49 -8.44
N GLU A 68 -0.27 3.08 -9.63
CA GLU A 68 -0.87 3.98 -10.64
C GLU A 68 -2.15 4.65 -10.13
N ARG A 69 -3.03 3.90 -9.48
CA ARG A 69 -4.28 4.43 -8.91
C ARG A 69 -4.01 5.45 -7.81
N LEU A 70 -3.05 5.19 -6.92
CA LEU A 70 -2.66 6.14 -5.87
C LEU A 70 -2.03 7.39 -6.46
N THR A 71 -1.11 7.25 -7.43
CA THR A 71 -0.50 8.39 -8.14
C THR A 71 -1.57 9.28 -8.76
N LYS A 72 -2.50 8.68 -9.51
CA LYS A 72 -3.61 9.42 -10.13
C LYS A 72 -4.46 10.15 -9.09
N ARG A 73 -4.79 9.52 -7.97
CA ARG A 73 -5.56 10.20 -6.90
C ARG A 73 -4.80 11.38 -6.30
N PHE A 74 -3.49 11.28 -6.09
CA PHE A 74 -2.69 12.41 -5.61
C PHE A 74 -2.61 13.55 -6.64
N GLU A 75 -2.48 13.20 -7.93
CA GLU A 75 -2.54 14.18 -9.02
C GLU A 75 -3.90 14.88 -9.10
N ASP A 76 -5.00 14.16 -8.94
CA ASP A 76 -6.35 14.73 -8.96
C ASP A 76 -6.56 15.70 -7.79
N ILE A 77 -6.01 15.40 -6.61
CA ILE A 77 -6.01 16.32 -5.46
C ILE A 77 -5.18 17.58 -5.78
N LEU A 78 -4.01 17.41 -6.38
CA LEU A 78 -3.17 18.54 -6.78
C LEU A 78 -3.82 19.40 -7.87
N LYS A 79 -4.54 18.80 -8.83
CA LYS A 79 -5.29 19.55 -9.85
C LYS A 79 -6.44 20.36 -9.25
N ALA A 80 -7.09 19.84 -8.22
CA ALA A 80 -8.18 20.54 -7.52
C ALA A 80 -7.64 21.69 -6.64
N ASP A 81 -6.42 21.56 -6.12
CA ASP A 81 -5.71 22.56 -5.32
C ASP A 81 -4.23 22.57 -5.73
N CYS A 82 -3.90 23.41 -6.71
CA CYS A 82 -2.55 23.50 -7.27
C CYS A 82 -1.47 23.94 -6.24
N GLY A 83 -1.89 24.50 -5.11
CA GLY A 83 -1.01 24.91 -4.00
C GLY A 83 -0.80 23.80 -2.95
N ASN A 84 -1.41 22.62 -3.11
CA ASN A 84 -1.39 21.56 -2.12
C ASN A 84 0.02 20.95 -1.96
N ARG A 85 0.79 21.51 -1.02
CA ARG A 85 2.18 21.06 -0.74
C ARG A 85 2.23 19.58 -0.32
N ARG A 86 1.16 19.08 0.33
CA ARG A 86 1.11 17.68 0.71
C ARG A 86 0.97 16.76 -0.49
N ALA A 87 0.10 17.10 -1.45
CA ALA A 87 -0.04 16.34 -2.68
C ALA A 87 1.27 16.29 -3.48
N ILE A 88 1.95 17.43 -3.63
CA ILE A 88 3.27 17.51 -4.27
C ILE A 88 4.27 16.56 -3.59
N ARG A 89 4.33 16.60 -2.25
CA ARG A 89 5.21 15.73 -1.46
C ARG A 89 4.88 14.25 -1.67
N GLN A 90 3.61 13.86 -1.63
CA GLN A 90 3.21 12.45 -1.79
C GLN A 90 3.48 11.92 -3.19
N ILE A 91 3.31 12.72 -4.24
CA ILE A 91 3.68 12.38 -5.61
C ILE A 91 5.19 12.12 -5.71
N ALA A 92 6.02 12.91 -5.05
CA ALA A 92 7.46 12.68 -5.02
C ALA A 92 7.83 11.39 -4.25
N LEU A 93 7.12 11.09 -3.15
CA LEU A 93 7.39 9.94 -2.29
C LEU A 93 6.87 8.60 -2.82
N ILE A 94 5.91 8.60 -3.76
CA ILE A 94 5.26 7.34 -4.23
C ILE A 94 6.25 6.32 -4.79
N ASN A 95 7.38 6.77 -5.34
CA ASN A 95 8.42 5.89 -5.87
C ASN A 95 9.23 5.19 -4.76
N HIS A 96 9.22 5.71 -3.55
CA HIS A 96 9.87 5.14 -2.37
C HIS A 96 8.90 4.30 -1.53
N ALA A 97 7.59 4.37 -1.81
CA ALA A 97 6.57 3.61 -1.12
C ALA A 97 6.75 2.11 -1.31
N LYS A 98 6.49 1.34 -0.27
CA LYS A 98 6.56 -0.13 -0.28
C LYS A 98 5.26 -0.72 -0.82
N ILE A 99 5.04 -0.59 -2.13
CA ILE A 99 3.90 -1.16 -2.86
C ILE A 99 4.44 -2.32 -3.69
N THR A 100 4.27 -3.55 -3.23
CA THR A 100 5.00 -4.69 -3.78
C THR A 100 4.26 -6.02 -3.52
N THR A 101 4.80 -7.13 -4.01
CA THR A 101 4.27 -8.47 -3.65
C THR A 101 4.72 -8.88 -2.25
N ILE A 102 3.97 -9.79 -1.62
CA ILE A 102 4.32 -10.37 -0.32
C ILE A 102 5.74 -10.95 -0.36
N ASP A 103 6.08 -11.74 -1.38
CA ASP A 103 7.41 -12.37 -1.51
C ASP A 103 8.52 -11.33 -1.64
N SER A 104 8.29 -10.29 -2.45
CA SER A 104 9.27 -9.21 -2.61
C SER A 104 9.44 -8.42 -1.32
N PHE A 105 8.37 -8.23 -0.54
CA PHE A 105 8.44 -7.58 0.78
C PHE A 105 9.21 -8.45 1.78
N CYS A 106 8.95 -9.76 1.84
CA CYS A 106 9.71 -10.70 2.66
C CYS A 106 11.21 -10.68 2.30
N SER A 107 11.53 -10.72 1.01
CA SER A 107 12.91 -10.62 0.54
C SER A 107 13.58 -9.30 0.93
N TYR A 108 12.83 -8.20 0.89
CA TYR A 108 13.31 -6.89 1.36
C TYR A 108 13.63 -6.92 2.87
N ILE A 109 12.77 -7.49 3.69
CA ILE A 109 12.99 -7.61 5.14
C ILE A 109 14.25 -8.46 5.41
N LEU A 110 14.35 -9.64 4.78
CA LEU A 110 15.51 -10.51 4.94
C LEU A 110 16.83 -9.80 4.56
N LYS A 111 16.86 -9.09 3.44
CA LYS A 111 18.08 -8.39 2.97
C LYS A 111 18.50 -7.21 3.86
N ASN A 112 17.55 -6.52 4.47
CA ASN A 112 17.86 -5.30 5.22
C ASN A 112 17.94 -5.53 6.74
N TYR A 113 17.34 -6.61 7.25
CA TYR A 113 17.21 -6.89 8.68
C TYR A 113 17.72 -8.28 9.08
N TYR A 114 18.56 -8.92 8.23
CA TYR A 114 19.12 -10.26 8.47
C TYR A 114 19.79 -10.38 9.84
N ASN A 115 20.50 -9.36 10.31
CA ASN A 115 21.15 -9.34 11.61
C ASN A 115 20.14 -9.49 12.77
N THR A 116 18.94 -8.89 12.64
CA THR A 116 17.92 -8.91 13.70
C THR A 116 17.26 -10.28 13.83
N ILE A 117 17.21 -11.04 12.73
CA ILE A 117 16.57 -12.36 12.67
C ILE A 117 17.57 -13.52 12.70
N GLY A 118 18.89 -13.23 12.84
CA GLY A 118 19.94 -14.23 12.94
C GLY A 118 20.22 -15.01 11.65
N TYR A 119 19.91 -14.42 10.49
CA TYR A 119 20.19 -15.02 9.18
C TYR A 119 21.52 -14.54 8.61
N GLU A 120 22.14 -15.36 7.75
CA GLU A 120 23.31 -14.94 6.98
C GLU A 120 22.92 -14.12 5.76
N PRO A 121 23.70 -13.09 5.38
CA PRO A 121 23.37 -12.23 4.24
C PRO A 121 23.46 -12.94 2.88
N SER A 122 24.09 -14.11 2.83
CA SER A 122 24.30 -14.94 1.60
C SER A 122 23.17 -15.90 1.30
N TYR A 123 21.98 -15.79 1.95
CA TYR A 123 20.85 -16.68 1.65
C TYR A 123 20.42 -16.56 0.19
N ARG A 124 19.97 -17.68 -0.38
CA ARG A 124 19.26 -17.75 -1.65
C ARG A 124 17.89 -18.39 -1.46
N ILE A 125 16.96 -18.05 -2.34
CA ILE A 125 15.66 -18.72 -2.35
C ILE A 125 15.89 -20.13 -2.94
N ALA A 126 15.51 -21.16 -2.20
CA ALA A 126 15.54 -22.54 -2.66
C ALA A 126 14.59 -22.73 -3.86
N ASP A 127 14.99 -23.54 -4.82
CA ASP A 127 14.10 -23.95 -5.90
C ASP A 127 13.19 -25.12 -5.44
N LYS A 128 12.22 -25.47 -6.32
CA LYS A 128 11.23 -26.51 -5.97
C LYS A 128 11.86 -27.89 -5.69
N GLY A 129 12.98 -28.21 -6.33
CA GLY A 129 13.66 -29.50 -6.12
C GLY A 129 14.39 -29.59 -4.78
N GLU A 130 14.77 -28.46 -4.19
CA GLU A 130 15.44 -28.38 -2.89
C GLU A 130 14.46 -28.36 -1.70
N THR A 131 13.19 -28.08 -1.94
CA THR A 131 12.15 -28.02 -0.90
C THR A 131 11.44 -29.37 -0.68
N GLU A 132 11.69 -30.38 -1.55
CA GLU A 132 11.10 -31.72 -1.45
C GLU A 132 12.03 -32.75 -0.76
N LEU A 133 13.17 -32.31 -0.23
CA LEU A 133 14.11 -33.10 0.58
C LEU A 133 13.94 -32.79 2.08
#